data_da355f8b506bd5a597f35b7a9234fb14
#
_entry.id   da355f8b506bd5a597f35b7a9234fb14
#
_cell.length_a   1.000
_cell.length_b   1.000
_cell.length_c   1.000
_cell.angle_alpha   90.00
_cell.angle_beta   90.00
_cell.angle_gamma   90.00
#
_symmetry.space_group_name_H-M   'P 1'
#
loop_
_entity.id
_entity.type
_entity.pdbx_description
1 polymer ?
#
loop_
_entity_poly.entity_id
_entity_poly.type
_entity_poly.pdbx_seq_one_letter_code
_entity_poly.pdbx_strand_id
1 'polypeptide(L)'
;MSRIVPVVIALVVAALVAAGIIWRAPLLSALGLGDEEGRYIGYVEGETSLIAPPVAGRLVQRPVDRGVEVKKGDRLFVIDPVVAQAEVARTEGALAEMQARYENLLKGKRQEEQDVVRAQLRETEAALAMAEIELKRQAELVTRGVGTRKDYEQADSQARQLRSRSASLAAQEKVGDLGARPDEIAAAKALVDQDQANLEQAKKRLDDLMPSAPEDGLIENTFFNVGEWVPAGTPVVSLLPPFRVKLRFYVPQDDVAQARMGATVRFTCDGCPADLTADIIYVSPRAEFTPPVIYSQTARAKLVFLVEARPQPTQVKLPPGLPVSVAPFAP
;
A
#
# COMPACT_ATOMS: atom_id res chain seq x y z
N MET A 1 80.03 -46.08 35.24
CA MET A 1 79.12 -44.95 35.36
C MET A 1 78.81 -44.23 34.04
N SER A 2 79.19 -44.80 32.84
CA SER A 2 79.09 -44.05 31.53
C SER A 2 77.90 -44.41 30.62
N ARG A 3 77.01 -45.32 31.04
CA ARG A 3 75.84 -45.72 30.20
C ARG A 3 74.47 -45.18 30.65
N ILE A 4 74.40 -44.50 31.77
CA ILE A 4 73.17 -43.97 32.34
C ILE A 4 72.82 -42.61 31.78
N VAL A 5 73.82 -41.77 31.45
CA VAL A 5 73.67 -40.40 30.97
C VAL A 5 72.88 -40.31 29.62
N PRO A 6 73.15 -41.17 28.60
CA PRO A 6 72.39 -41.08 27.33
C PRO A 6 70.92 -41.50 27.48
N VAL A 7 70.63 -42.41 28.42
CA VAL A 7 69.25 -42.85 28.65
C VAL A 7 68.40 -41.78 29.31
N VAL A 8 68.98 -41.03 30.28
CA VAL A 8 68.32 -39.90 30.93
C VAL A 8 68.07 -38.74 29.96
N ILE A 9 69.04 -38.45 29.09
CA ILE A 9 68.87 -37.44 28.04
C ILE A 9 67.76 -37.84 27.07
N ALA A 10 67.69 -39.09 26.62
CA ALA A 10 66.61 -39.55 25.76
C ALA A 10 65.25 -39.49 26.39
N LEU A 11 65.10 -39.80 27.69
CA LEU A 11 63.84 -39.66 28.44
C LEU A 11 63.41 -38.18 28.61
N VAL A 12 64.34 -37.29 28.88
CA VAL A 12 64.05 -35.85 28.98
C VAL A 12 63.61 -35.26 27.64
N VAL A 13 64.29 -35.65 26.56
CA VAL A 13 63.88 -35.22 25.21
C VAL A 13 62.52 -35.77 24.82
N ALA A 14 62.24 -37.06 25.15
CA ALA A 14 60.91 -37.66 24.93
C ALA A 14 59.82 -36.98 25.74
N ALA A 15 60.08 -36.60 27.01
CA ALA A 15 59.15 -35.88 27.88
C ALA A 15 58.92 -34.42 27.35
N LEU A 16 59.92 -33.74 26.87
CA LEU A 16 59.80 -32.40 26.24
C LEU A 16 59.02 -32.43 24.93
N VAL A 17 59.21 -33.47 24.10
CA VAL A 17 58.46 -33.67 22.86
C VAL A 17 56.96 -34.00 23.20
N ALA A 18 56.74 -34.89 24.18
CA ALA A 18 55.38 -35.20 24.63
C ALA A 18 54.68 -33.99 25.24
N ALA A 19 55.36 -33.19 26.08
CA ALA A 19 54.83 -31.93 26.60
C ALA A 19 54.55 -30.92 25.48
N GLY A 20 55.42 -30.81 24.48
CA GLY A 20 55.23 -29.97 23.29
C GLY A 20 54.00 -30.38 22.46
N ILE A 21 53.76 -31.70 22.32
CA ILE A 21 52.57 -32.22 21.61
C ILE A 21 51.31 -31.99 22.44
N ILE A 22 51.32 -32.19 23.75
CA ILE A 22 50.16 -32.01 24.67
C ILE A 22 49.81 -30.50 24.79
N TRP A 23 50.78 -29.62 24.80
CA TRP A 23 50.56 -28.16 24.94
C TRP A 23 50.40 -27.42 23.60
N ARG A 24 50.54 -28.13 22.49
CA ARG A 24 50.40 -27.53 21.15
C ARG A 24 49.00 -26.96 20.92
N ALA A 25 47.97 -27.66 21.33
CA ALA A 25 46.57 -27.21 21.16
C ALA A 25 46.23 -25.96 21.98
N PRO A 26 46.52 -25.89 23.31
CA PRO A 26 46.24 -24.68 24.08
C PRO A 26 47.18 -23.48 23.73
N LEU A 27 48.40 -23.76 23.23
CA LEU A 27 49.28 -22.69 22.80
C LEU A 27 48.87 -22.06 21.46
N LEU A 28 48.39 -22.85 20.51
CA LEU A 28 47.83 -22.40 19.23
C LEU A 28 46.52 -21.61 19.43
N SER A 29 45.67 -22.06 20.34
CA SER A 29 44.44 -21.31 20.66
C SER A 29 44.74 -19.97 21.38
N ALA A 30 45.76 -19.93 22.26
CA ALA A 30 46.18 -18.71 22.95
C ALA A 30 46.88 -17.69 22.00
N LEU A 31 47.44 -18.16 20.89
CA LEU A 31 48.07 -17.31 19.84
C LEU A 31 47.07 -16.90 18.76
N GLY A 32 45.78 -17.26 18.87
CA GLY A 32 44.77 -16.96 17.86
C GLY A 32 44.94 -17.71 16.53
N LEU A 33 45.82 -18.75 16.50
CA LEU A 33 46.11 -19.58 15.32
C LEU A 33 45.32 -20.94 15.38
N GLY A 34 44.37 -21.04 16.28
CA GLY A 34 43.53 -22.23 16.47
C GLY A 34 42.15 -22.03 15.89
N ASP A 35 41.74 -22.96 15.01
CA ASP A 35 40.38 -23.22 14.54
C ASP A 35 39.75 -22.24 13.52
N GLU A 36 40.47 -22.02 12.39
CA GLU A 36 39.73 -21.72 11.13
C GLU A 36 39.28 -22.99 10.38
N GLU A 37 39.74 -24.18 10.80
CA GLU A 37 39.32 -25.43 10.19
C GLU A 37 37.88 -25.78 10.62
N GLY A 38 36.93 -25.61 9.67
CA GLY A 38 35.55 -26.04 9.82
C GLY A 38 34.48 -24.97 9.78
N ARG A 39 34.84 -23.68 9.71
CA ARG A 39 33.83 -22.61 9.58
C ARG A 39 33.40 -22.41 8.12
N TYR A 40 32.09 -22.24 7.92
CA TYR A 40 31.57 -21.89 6.60
C TYR A 40 31.71 -20.39 6.38
N ILE A 41 32.36 -20.02 5.28
CA ILE A 41 32.56 -18.62 4.93
C ILE A 41 31.35 -18.12 4.15
N GLY A 42 30.90 -16.93 4.50
CA GLY A 42 29.78 -16.30 3.87
C GLY A 42 29.82 -14.77 3.97
N TYR A 43 28.73 -14.15 3.62
CA TYR A 43 28.57 -12.69 3.72
C TYR A 43 27.10 -12.35 4.00
N VAL A 44 26.88 -11.14 4.48
CA VAL A 44 25.54 -10.56 4.63
C VAL A 44 25.04 -10.09 3.27
N GLU A 45 23.87 -10.54 2.85
CA GLU A 45 23.17 -10.07 1.66
C GLU A 45 21.92 -9.28 2.08
N GLY A 46 21.71 -8.12 1.46
CA GLY A 46 20.53 -7.31 1.66
C GLY A 46 19.52 -7.53 0.53
N GLU A 47 18.24 -7.73 0.87
CA GLU A 47 17.17 -7.78 -0.10
C GLU A 47 16.52 -6.41 -0.22
N THR A 48 16.93 -5.66 -1.25
CA THR A 48 16.46 -4.29 -1.47
C THR A 48 15.15 -4.24 -2.22
N SER A 49 14.32 -3.28 -1.88
CA SER A 49 13.12 -2.93 -2.64
C SER A 49 13.48 -1.83 -3.65
N LEU A 50 13.33 -2.12 -4.93
CA LEU A 50 13.56 -1.16 -6.01
C LEU A 50 12.27 -0.38 -6.27
N ILE A 51 12.29 0.93 -5.98
CA ILE A 51 11.11 1.79 -6.14
C ILE A 51 11.21 2.53 -7.46
N ALA A 52 10.23 2.25 -8.33
CA ALA A 52 10.13 2.78 -9.69
C ALA A 52 8.79 3.47 -9.91
N PRO A 53 8.72 4.53 -10.74
CA PRO A 53 7.44 5.10 -11.14
C PRO A 53 6.76 4.21 -12.20
N PRO A 54 5.43 4.03 -12.15
CA PRO A 54 4.70 3.27 -13.17
C PRO A 54 4.56 4.01 -14.50
N VAL A 55 4.81 5.32 -14.52
CA VAL A 55 4.71 6.20 -15.69
C VAL A 55 6.03 6.94 -15.89
N ALA A 56 6.43 7.11 -17.15
CA ALA A 56 7.62 7.89 -17.48
C ALA A 56 7.40 9.38 -17.25
N GLY A 57 8.45 10.10 -16.84
CA GLY A 57 8.39 11.54 -16.67
C GLY A 57 9.69 12.15 -16.15
N ARG A 58 9.72 13.46 -16.00
CA ARG A 58 10.87 14.18 -15.44
C ARG A 58 10.86 14.08 -13.91
N LEU A 59 11.99 13.73 -13.31
CA LEU A 59 12.19 13.78 -11.87
C LEU A 59 12.30 15.24 -11.41
N VAL A 60 11.31 15.74 -10.66
CA VAL A 60 11.30 17.15 -10.20
C VAL A 60 11.76 17.30 -8.76
N GLN A 61 11.58 16.28 -7.93
CA GLN A 61 12.06 16.29 -6.55
C GLN A 61 12.53 14.89 -6.11
N ARG A 62 13.57 14.85 -5.28
CA ARG A 62 14.06 13.67 -4.59
C ARG A 62 14.55 14.09 -3.20
N PRO A 63 13.64 14.08 -2.18
CA PRO A 63 13.96 14.56 -0.83
C PRO A 63 14.87 13.59 -0.06
N VAL A 64 15.19 12.43 -0.61
CA VAL A 64 16.01 11.41 0.03
C VAL A 64 17.34 11.23 -0.72
N ASP A 65 18.42 11.02 0.04
CA ASP A 65 19.75 10.73 -0.48
C ASP A 65 20.23 9.37 0.00
N ARG A 66 21.27 8.87 -0.66
CA ARG A 66 21.95 7.64 -0.27
C ARG A 66 22.42 7.70 1.20
N GLY A 67 22.13 6.66 1.98
CA GLY A 67 22.50 6.57 3.39
C GLY A 67 21.49 7.20 4.37
N VAL A 68 20.40 7.77 3.87
CA VAL A 68 19.31 8.33 4.72
C VAL A 68 18.37 7.22 5.15
N GLU A 69 18.01 7.19 6.43
CA GLU A 69 16.94 6.34 6.96
C GLU A 69 15.58 7.01 6.71
N VAL A 70 14.64 6.24 6.19
CA VAL A 70 13.26 6.67 5.92
C VAL A 70 12.27 5.80 6.68
N LYS A 71 11.12 6.38 6.99
CA LYS A 71 9.99 5.69 7.60
C LYS A 71 8.94 5.35 6.54
N LYS A 72 8.14 4.35 6.81
CA LYS A 72 6.97 4.01 6.01
C LYS A 72 6.09 5.24 5.79
N GLY A 73 5.79 5.53 4.52
CA GLY A 73 5.00 6.69 4.12
C GLY A 73 5.81 7.94 3.77
N ASP A 74 7.13 7.99 4.08
CA ASP A 74 7.97 9.10 3.67
C ASP A 74 8.07 9.18 2.14
N ARG A 75 7.94 10.38 1.58
CA ARG A 75 8.03 10.60 0.14
C ARG A 75 9.45 10.39 -0.36
N LEU A 76 9.62 9.52 -1.36
CA LEU A 76 10.93 9.16 -1.88
C LEU A 76 11.35 10.05 -3.05
N PHE A 77 10.44 10.29 -3.98
CA PHE A 77 10.67 11.16 -5.13
C PHE A 77 9.35 11.64 -5.73
N VAL A 78 9.43 12.62 -6.63
CA VAL A 78 8.29 13.18 -7.36
C VAL A 78 8.64 13.27 -8.83
N ILE A 79 7.87 12.59 -9.66
CA ILE A 79 7.83 12.80 -11.12
C ILE A 79 6.90 13.97 -11.40
N ASP A 80 7.14 14.74 -12.46
CA ASP A 80 6.38 15.95 -12.79
C ASP A 80 4.87 15.70 -12.71
N PRO A 81 4.17 16.29 -11.72
CA PRO A 81 2.78 15.98 -11.45
C PRO A 81 1.79 16.93 -12.15
N VAL A 82 2.29 17.94 -12.89
CA VAL A 82 1.46 19.06 -13.42
C VAL A 82 0.27 18.56 -14.22
N VAL A 83 0.48 17.62 -15.13
CA VAL A 83 -0.60 17.06 -15.97
C VAL A 83 -1.59 16.24 -15.15
N ALA A 84 -1.08 15.42 -14.21
CA ALA A 84 -1.94 14.61 -13.34
C ALA A 84 -2.76 15.47 -12.37
N GLN A 85 -2.18 16.56 -11.84
CA GLN A 85 -2.91 17.54 -11.01
C GLN A 85 -4.02 18.24 -11.79
N ALA A 86 -3.76 18.65 -13.03
CA ALA A 86 -4.78 19.22 -13.90
C ALA A 86 -5.92 18.23 -14.19
N GLU A 87 -5.59 16.94 -14.35
CA GLU A 87 -6.59 15.89 -14.57
C GLU A 87 -7.45 15.66 -13.31
N VAL A 88 -6.86 15.68 -12.11
CA VAL A 88 -7.61 15.65 -10.85
C VAL A 88 -8.57 16.83 -10.76
N ALA A 89 -8.09 18.05 -11.01
CA ALA A 89 -8.94 19.24 -10.98
C ALA A 89 -10.09 19.18 -12.00
N ARG A 90 -9.84 18.66 -13.20
CA ARG A 90 -10.86 18.45 -14.23
C ARG A 90 -11.94 17.46 -13.78
N THR A 91 -11.53 16.33 -13.22
CA THR A 91 -12.48 15.29 -12.76
C THR A 91 -13.23 15.71 -11.49
N GLU A 92 -12.62 16.52 -10.61
CA GLU A 92 -13.30 17.15 -9.47
C GLU A 92 -14.40 18.10 -9.93
N GLY A 93 -14.11 18.91 -10.96
CA GLY A 93 -15.11 19.79 -11.58
C GLY A 93 -16.28 19.04 -12.19
N ALA A 94 -16.01 17.94 -12.92
CA ALA A 94 -17.04 17.10 -13.50
C ALA A 94 -17.94 16.44 -12.43
N LEU A 95 -17.32 15.91 -11.37
CA LEU A 95 -18.07 15.34 -10.25
C LEU A 95 -18.96 16.39 -9.58
N ALA A 96 -18.43 17.59 -9.31
CA ALA A 96 -19.22 18.68 -8.71
C ALA A 96 -20.41 19.09 -9.58
N GLU A 97 -20.24 19.14 -10.90
CA GLU A 97 -21.34 19.41 -11.84
C GLU A 97 -22.42 18.33 -11.74
N MET A 98 -22.04 17.04 -11.78
CA MET A 98 -22.99 15.93 -11.70
C MET A 98 -23.69 15.89 -10.34
N GLN A 99 -23.00 16.14 -9.25
CA GLN A 99 -23.58 16.25 -7.92
C GLN A 99 -24.62 17.36 -7.85
N ALA A 100 -24.30 18.56 -8.35
CA ALA A 100 -25.25 19.67 -8.40
C ALA A 100 -26.50 19.33 -9.24
N ARG A 101 -26.30 18.64 -10.36
CA ARG A 101 -27.40 18.15 -11.21
C ARG A 101 -28.27 17.13 -10.50
N TYR A 102 -27.65 16.15 -9.84
CA TYR A 102 -28.37 15.14 -9.03
C TYR A 102 -29.16 15.80 -7.91
N GLU A 103 -28.57 16.71 -7.14
CA GLU A 103 -29.26 17.46 -6.09
C GLU A 103 -30.44 18.29 -6.62
N ASN A 104 -30.27 18.87 -7.83
CA ASN A 104 -31.37 19.61 -8.45
C ASN A 104 -32.55 18.72 -8.85
N LEU A 105 -32.28 17.47 -9.29
CA LEU A 105 -33.31 16.48 -9.59
C LEU A 105 -34.08 15.98 -8.35
N LEU A 106 -33.42 15.98 -7.19
CA LEU A 106 -34.06 15.65 -5.91
C LEU A 106 -35.04 16.73 -5.41
N LYS A 107 -34.80 17.98 -5.82
CA LYS A 107 -35.65 19.12 -5.43
C LYS A 107 -36.85 19.18 -6.34
N GLY A 108 -38.02 19.47 -5.78
CA GLY A 108 -39.20 19.86 -6.54
C GLY A 108 -39.04 21.25 -7.18
N LYS A 109 -40.15 21.82 -7.64
CA LYS A 109 -40.17 23.20 -8.15
C LYS A 109 -39.71 24.19 -7.08
N ARG A 110 -39.16 25.31 -7.51
CA ARG A 110 -38.72 26.37 -6.61
C ARG A 110 -39.92 26.86 -5.77
N GLN A 111 -39.66 27.32 -4.55
CA GLN A 111 -40.67 27.82 -3.63
C GLN A 111 -41.52 28.90 -4.26
N GLU A 112 -40.92 29.84 -5.02
CA GLU A 112 -41.62 30.93 -5.68
C GLU A 112 -42.61 30.45 -6.76
N GLU A 113 -42.21 29.35 -7.50
CA GLU A 113 -43.10 28.75 -8.51
C GLU A 113 -44.27 28.00 -7.84
N GLN A 114 -44.04 27.38 -6.71
CA GLN A 114 -45.10 26.72 -5.90
C GLN A 114 -46.03 27.77 -5.29
N ASP A 115 -45.50 28.90 -4.80
CA ASP A 115 -46.31 29.96 -4.18
C ASP A 115 -47.29 30.61 -5.20
N VAL A 116 -46.94 30.71 -6.49
CA VAL A 116 -47.84 31.13 -7.56
C VAL A 116 -49.03 30.14 -7.68
N VAL A 117 -48.74 28.82 -7.73
CA VAL A 117 -49.81 27.80 -7.82
C VAL A 117 -50.70 27.82 -6.58
N ARG A 118 -50.09 27.96 -5.38
CA ARG A 118 -50.86 28.07 -4.10
C ARG A 118 -51.74 29.31 -4.07
N ALA A 119 -51.27 30.46 -4.61
CA ALA A 119 -52.09 31.64 -4.68
C ALA A 119 -53.26 31.47 -5.63
N GLN A 120 -53.08 30.86 -6.80
CA GLN A 120 -54.15 30.53 -7.74
C GLN A 120 -55.17 29.49 -7.15
N LEU A 121 -54.67 28.53 -6.38
CA LEU A 121 -55.52 27.57 -5.69
C LEU A 121 -56.43 28.28 -4.66
N ARG A 122 -55.87 29.13 -3.80
CA ARG A 122 -56.62 29.93 -2.80
C ARG A 122 -57.68 30.83 -3.45
N GLU A 123 -57.33 31.51 -4.56
CA GLU A 123 -58.26 32.31 -5.32
C GLU A 123 -59.43 31.47 -5.84
N THR A 124 -59.13 30.32 -6.46
CA THR A 124 -60.14 29.43 -7.01
C THR A 124 -61.02 28.82 -5.91
N GLU A 125 -60.46 28.45 -4.74
CA GLU A 125 -61.19 27.96 -3.60
C GLU A 125 -62.13 28.99 -3.03
N ALA A 126 -61.74 30.26 -2.94
CA ALA A 126 -62.58 31.38 -2.55
C ALA A 126 -63.74 31.55 -3.53
N ALA A 127 -63.47 31.50 -4.84
CA ALA A 127 -64.51 31.58 -5.88
C ALA A 127 -65.49 30.39 -5.81
N LEU A 128 -64.96 29.15 -5.56
CA LEU A 128 -65.77 27.95 -5.39
C LEU A 128 -66.70 28.08 -4.17
N ALA A 129 -66.19 28.55 -3.04
CA ALA A 129 -67.02 28.73 -1.83
C ALA A 129 -68.20 29.69 -2.09
N MET A 130 -67.96 30.78 -2.83
CA MET A 130 -69.03 31.70 -3.22
C MET A 130 -70.06 31.03 -4.16
N ALA A 131 -69.57 30.24 -5.16
CA ALA A 131 -70.46 29.55 -6.10
C ALA A 131 -71.27 28.43 -5.39
N GLU A 132 -70.76 27.74 -4.40
CA GLU A 132 -71.48 26.77 -3.60
C GLU A 132 -72.57 27.38 -2.71
N ILE A 133 -72.32 28.57 -2.14
CA ILE A 133 -73.34 29.34 -1.40
C ILE A 133 -74.42 29.73 -2.36
N GLU A 134 -74.09 30.20 -3.59
CA GLU A 134 -75.07 30.56 -4.60
C GLU A 134 -75.87 29.37 -5.06
N LEU A 135 -75.28 28.21 -5.34
CA LEU A 135 -75.92 26.96 -5.71
C LEU A 135 -76.91 26.56 -4.63
N LYS A 136 -76.51 26.57 -3.34
CA LYS A 136 -77.36 26.26 -2.23
C LYS A 136 -78.61 27.21 -2.14
N ARG A 137 -78.38 28.50 -2.34
CA ARG A 137 -79.41 29.50 -2.36
C ARG A 137 -80.42 29.23 -3.50
N GLN A 138 -79.94 28.96 -4.74
CA GLN A 138 -80.82 28.67 -5.88
C GLN A 138 -81.58 27.35 -5.68
N ALA A 139 -81.00 26.32 -5.09
CA ALA A 139 -81.64 25.05 -4.75
C ALA A 139 -82.82 25.27 -3.78
N GLU A 140 -82.60 26.10 -2.75
CA GLU A 140 -83.66 26.44 -1.80
C GLU A 140 -84.85 27.24 -2.43
N LEU A 141 -84.53 28.21 -3.34
CA LEU A 141 -85.55 28.97 -4.06
C LEU A 141 -86.34 28.10 -4.99
N VAL A 142 -85.77 27.17 -5.71
CA VAL A 142 -86.46 26.21 -6.57
C VAL A 142 -87.40 25.32 -5.72
N THR A 143 -86.89 24.83 -4.56
CA THR A 143 -87.68 23.98 -3.66
C THR A 143 -88.89 24.70 -3.11
N ARG A 144 -88.78 26.06 -2.90
CA ARG A 144 -89.89 26.94 -2.45
C ARG A 144 -90.79 27.37 -3.58
N GLY A 145 -90.57 26.97 -4.82
CA GLY A 145 -91.35 27.33 -6.02
C GLY A 145 -91.17 28.75 -6.52
N VAL A 146 -90.15 29.52 -6.06
CA VAL A 146 -89.92 30.91 -6.42
C VAL A 146 -88.64 31.09 -7.28
N GLY A 147 -87.83 30.06 -7.48
CA GLY A 147 -86.66 30.00 -8.31
C GLY A 147 -86.87 29.30 -9.67
N THR A 148 -86.06 29.67 -10.70
CA THR A 148 -86.12 28.98 -11.99
C THR A 148 -85.18 27.78 -12.03
N ARG A 149 -85.54 26.74 -12.74
CA ARG A 149 -84.66 25.57 -12.99
C ARG A 149 -83.35 25.97 -13.75
N LYS A 150 -83.45 26.95 -14.64
CA LYS A 150 -82.33 27.49 -15.40
C LYS A 150 -81.28 28.10 -14.47
N ASP A 151 -81.67 28.94 -13.50
CA ASP A 151 -80.75 29.59 -12.57
C ASP A 151 -80.07 28.56 -11.68
N TYR A 152 -80.75 27.52 -11.24
CA TYR A 152 -80.19 26.40 -10.51
C TYR A 152 -79.15 25.66 -11.36
N GLU A 153 -79.48 25.28 -12.63
CA GLU A 153 -78.58 24.57 -13.52
C GLU A 153 -77.34 25.42 -13.88
N GLN A 154 -77.47 26.73 -13.97
CA GLN A 154 -76.38 27.66 -14.19
C GLN A 154 -75.46 27.71 -12.95
N ALA A 155 -76.02 27.82 -11.76
CA ALA A 155 -75.23 27.85 -10.51
C ALA A 155 -74.52 26.52 -10.30
N ASP A 156 -75.19 25.36 -10.56
CA ASP A 156 -74.59 24.03 -10.48
C ASP A 156 -73.46 23.85 -11.47
N SER A 157 -73.62 24.29 -12.71
CA SER A 157 -72.56 24.25 -13.72
C SER A 157 -71.32 25.07 -13.30
N GLN A 158 -71.56 26.29 -12.76
CA GLN A 158 -70.49 27.14 -12.24
C GLN A 158 -69.71 26.51 -11.06
N ALA A 159 -70.44 25.94 -10.09
CA ALA A 159 -69.84 25.26 -8.96
C ALA A 159 -69.04 24.04 -9.38
N ARG A 160 -69.56 23.23 -10.31
CA ARG A 160 -68.82 22.08 -10.86
C ARG A 160 -67.55 22.49 -11.62
N GLN A 161 -67.60 23.56 -12.41
CA GLN A 161 -66.45 24.09 -13.15
C GLN A 161 -65.34 24.52 -12.18
N LEU A 162 -65.68 25.31 -11.13
CA LEU A 162 -64.69 25.79 -10.15
C LEU A 162 -64.12 24.65 -9.31
N ARG A 163 -64.97 23.65 -8.95
CA ARG A 163 -64.52 22.44 -8.23
C ARG A 163 -63.50 21.66 -9.04
N SER A 164 -63.73 21.46 -10.34
CA SER A 164 -62.81 20.82 -11.23
C SER A 164 -61.48 21.59 -11.38
N ARG A 165 -61.57 22.94 -11.43
CA ARG A 165 -60.39 23.80 -11.50
C ARG A 165 -59.57 23.76 -10.21
N SER A 166 -60.18 23.83 -9.05
CA SER A 166 -59.54 23.68 -7.73
C SER A 166 -58.83 22.34 -7.63
N ALA A 167 -59.51 21.24 -8.00
CA ALA A 167 -58.88 19.91 -8.01
C ALA A 167 -57.65 19.81 -8.95
N SER A 168 -57.73 20.48 -10.11
CA SER A 168 -56.57 20.53 -11.04
C SER A 168 -55.38 21.30 -10.48
N LEU A 169 -55.62 22.46 -9.84
CA LEU A 169 -54.57 23.24 -9.20
C LEU A 169 -53.97 22.53 -7.99
N ALA A 170 -54.79 21.86 -7.17
CA ALA A 170 -54.30 21.04 -6.07
C ALA A 170 -53.41 19.85 -6.55
N ALA A 171 -53.78 19.25 -7.69
CA ALA A 171 -52.95 18.22 -8.31
C ALA A 171 -51.64 18.82 -8.84
N GLN A 172 -51.64 20.03 -9.41
CA GLN A 172 -50.43 20.72 -9.88
C GLN A 172 -49.51 21.10 -8.70
N GLU A 173 -50.03 21.52 -7.57
CA GLU A 173 -49.26 21.78 -6.35
C GLU A 173 -48.54 20.51 -5.90
N LYS A 174 -49.26 19.38 -5.77
CA LYS A 174 -48.66 18.08 -5.41
C LYS A 174 -47.54 17.64 -6.36
N VAL A 175 -47.72 17.84 -7.67
CA VAL A 175 -46.72 17.53 -8.67
C VAL A 175 -45.52 18.47 -8.54
N GLY A 176 -45.74 19.73 -8.13
CA GLY A 176 -44.68 20.70 -7.88
C GLY A 176 -43.74 20.33 -6.71
N ASP A 177 -44.28 19.62 -5.70
CA ASP A 177 -43.51 19.14 -4.54
C ASP A 177 -42.67 17.92 -4.85
N LEU A 178 -42.95 17.21 -5.95
CA LEU A 178 -42.20 16.02 -6.34
C LEU A 178 -40.90 16.45 -7.04
N GLY A 179 -39.80 15.76 -6.71
CA GLY A 179 -38.57 15.80 -7.51
C GLY A 179 -38.77 15.15 -8.90
N ALA A 180 -37.68 14.96 -9.59
CA ALA A 180 -37.70 14.22 -10.84
C ALA A 180 -38.19 12.77 -10.66
N ARG A 181 -38.45 12.08 -11.78
CA ARG A 181 -38.88 10.67 -11.71
C ARG A 181 -37.80 9.79 -11.07
N PRO A 182 -38.20 8.72 -10.32
CA PRO A 182 -37.23 7.84 -9.65
C PRO A 182 -36.14 7.29 -10.58
N ASP A 183 -36.49 6.97 -11.83
CA ASP A 183 -35.54 6.46 -12.81
C ASP A 183 -34.54 7.52 -13.27
N GLU A 184 -34.94 8.78 -13.38
CA GLU A 184 -34.08 9.93 -13.73
C GLU A 184 -33.12 10.22 -12.56
N ILE A 185 -33.61 10.14 -11.33
CA ILE A 185 -32.79 10.28 -10.12
C ILE A 185 -31.76 9.13 -10.04
N ALA A 186 -32.20 7.89 -10.29
CA ALA A 186 -31.31 6.74 -10.28
C ALA A 186 -30.21 6.83 -11.38
N ALA A 187 -30.60 7.28 -12.58
CA ALA A 187 -29.64 7.50 -13.67
C ALA A 187 -28.63 8.60 -13.33
N ALA A 188 -29.09 9.72 -12.77
CA ALA A 188 -28.20 10.81 -12.36
C ALA A 188 -27.25 10.37 -11.22
N LYS A 189 -27.74 9.59 -10.27
CA LYS A 189 -26.90 9.00 -9.24
C LYS A 189 -25.80 8.10 -9.83
N ALA A 190 -26.15 7.24 -10.78
CA ALA A 190 -25.17 6.38 -11.45
C ALA A 190 -24.07 7.18 -12.15
N LEU A 191 -24.39 8.34 -12.72
CA LEU A 191 -23.40 9.25 -13.29
C LEU A 191 -22.50 9.89 -12.22
N VAL A 192 -23.05 10.27 -11.07
CA VAL A 192 -22.24 10.73 -9.91
C VAL A 192 -21.28 9.63 -9.47
N ASP A 193 -21.75 8.40 -9.32
CA ASP A 193 -20.92 7.26 -8.92
C ASP A 193 -19.82 6.98 -9.96
N GLN A 194 -20.12 7.14 -11.25
CA GLN A 194 -19.13 7.04 -12.34
C GLN A 194 -18.06 8.13 -12.26
N ASP A 195 -18.46 9.38 -12.07
CA ASP A 195 -17.49 10.49 -11.98
C ASP A 195 -16.68 10.44 -10.69
N GLN A 196 -17.25 9.94 -9.60
CA GLN A 196 -16.50 9.62 -8.38
C GLN A 196 -15.39 8.59 -8.67
N ALA A 197 -15.70 7.52 -9.41
CA ALA A 197 -14.70 6.51 -9.79
C ALA A 197 -13.61 7.09 -10.73
N ASN A 198 -13.99 7.99 -11.64
CA ASN A 198 -13.04 8.70 -12.50
C ASN A 198 -12.09 9.58 -11.67
N LEU A 199 -12.61 10.28 -10.67
CA LEU A 199 -11.80 11.10 -9.76
C LEU A 199 -10.82 10.24 -8.94
N GLU A 200 -11.28 9.12 -8.37
CA GLU A 200 -10.40 8.19 -7.64
C GLU A 200 -9.27 7.65 -8.54
N GLN A 201 -9.58 7.34 -9.80
CA GLN A 201 -8.58 6.91 -10.77
C GLN A 201 -7.56 8.04 -11.06
N ALA A 202 -8.01 9.28 -11.22
CA ALA A 202 -7.13 10.42 -11.44
C ALA A 202 -6.23 10.68 -10.22
N LYS A 203 -6.77 10.61 -9.00
CA LYS A 203 -6.02 10.71 -7.74
C LYS A 203 -4.97 9.61 -7.61
N LYS A 204 -5.32 8.37 -7.94
CA LYS A 204 -4.38 7.26 -7.93
C LYS A 204 -3.22 7.47 -8.90
N ARG A 205 -3.48 7.96 -10.11
CA ARG A 205 -2.43 8.31 -11.09
C ARG A 205 -1.51 9.42 -10.58
N LEU A 206 -2.06 10.41 -9.87
CA LEU A 206 -1.26 11.46 -9.25
C LEU A 206 -0.39 10.90 -8.12
N ASP A 207 -0.94 10.03 -7.27
CA ASP A 207 -0.21 9.38 -6.18
C ASP A 207 0.94 8.49 -6.72
N ASP A 208 0.72 7.79 -7.82
CA ASP A 208 1.71 6.95 -8.49
C ASP A 208 2.94 7.73 -9.01
N LEU A 209 2.80 9.06 -9.22
CA LEU A 209 3.92 9.95 -9.57
C LEU A 209 4.74 10.41 -8.35
N MET A 210 4.26 10.13 -7.15
CA MET A 210 4.86 10.55 -5.88
C MET A 210 5.02 9.37 -4.91
N PRO A 211 5.80 8.33 -5.27
CA PRO A 211 5.93 7.14 -4.46
C PRO A 211 6.47 7.44 -3.07
N SER A 212 5.94 6.73 -2.09
CA SER A 212 6.39 6.75 -0.70
C SER A 212 7.04 5.42 -0.31
N ALA A 213 7.81 5.43 0.78
CA ALA A 213 8.43 4.25 1.32
C ALA A 213 7.37 3.23 1.77
N PRO A 214 7.38 1.98 1.27
CA PRO A 214 6.42 0.95 1.64
C PRO A 214 6.63 0.45 3.08
N GLU A 215 7.84 0.59 3.60
CA GLU A 215 8.27 0.17 4.93
C GLU A 215 9.46 1.02 5.39
N ASP A 216 9.81 0.93 6.67
CA ASP A 216 11.00 1.60 7.21
C ASP A 216 12.25 0.99 6.59
N GLY A 217 13.28 1.81 6.33
CA GLY A 217 14.50 1.30 5.75
C GLY A 217 15.56 2.36 5.49
N LEU A 218 16.70 1.90 5.00
CA LEU A 218 17.83 2.72 4.59
C LEU A 218 17.79 2.90 3.06
N ILE A 219 17.94 4.10 2.56
CA ILE A 219 18.19 4.35 1.14
C ILE A 219 19.60 3.85 0.79
N GLU A 220 19.66 2.72 0.11
CA GLU A 220 20.95 2.13 -0.28
C GLU A 220 21.55 2.84 -1.49
N ASN A 221 20.72 3.17 -2.48
CA ASN A 221 21.17 3.86 -3.68
C ASN A 221 20.09 4.76 -4.28
N THR A 222 20.54 5.75 -5.06
CA THR A 222 19.73 6.64 -5.88
C THR A 222 20.27 6.61 -7.31
N PHE A 223 19.40 6.32 -8.29
CA PHE A 223 19.82 6.04 -9.67
C PHE A 223 19.64 7.22 -10.62
N PHE A 224 18.82 8.20 -10.25
CA PHE A 224 18.54 9.39 -11.07
C PHE A 224 18.69 10.68 -10.26
N ASN A 225 19.08 11.75 -10.94
CA ASN A 225 19.17 13.09 -10.38
C ASN A 225 17.93 13.92 -10.75
N VAL A 226 17.66 14.93 -9.94
CA VAL A 226 16.59 15.89 -10.23
C VAL A 226 16.85 16.57 -11.57
N GLY A 227 15.83 16.64 -12.41
CA GLY A 227 15.90 17.15 -13.78
C GLY A 227 15.99 16.08 -14.85
N GLU A 228 16.40 14.86 -14.51
CA GLU A 228 16.53 13.75 -15.46
C GLU A 228 15.16 13.15 -15.84
N TRP A 229 15.11 12.54 -17.01
CA TRP A 229 13.95 11.79 -17.49
C TRP A 229 14.03 10.34 -17.02
N VAL A 230 12.98 9.89 -16.31
CA VAL A 230 12.86 8.53 -15.79
C VAL A 230 11.89 7.74 -16.66
N PRO A 231 12.32 6.61 -17.25
CA PRO A 231 11.41 5.68 -17.93
C PRO A 231 10.47 4.98 -16.94
N ALA A 232 9.28 4.57 -17.39
CA ALA A 232 8.37 3.76 -16.60
C ALA A 232 9.03 2.43 -16.17
N GLY A 233 8.81 2.02 -14.93
CA GLY A 233 9.35 0.77 -14.36
C GLY A 233 10.86 0.79 -14.09
N THR A 234 11.54 1.91 -14.31
CA THR A 234 12.99 2.03 -14.01
C THR A 234 13.16 2.52 -12.57
N PRO A 235 13.91 1.80 -11.72
CA PRO A 235 14.11 2.20 -10.33
C PRO A 235 14.77 3.57 -10.18
N VAL A 236 14.21 4.41 -9.33
CA VAL A 236 14.78 5.72 -8.95
C VAL A 236 15.57 5.62 -7.66
N VAL A 237 15.06 4.82 -6.70
CA VAL A 237 15.73 4.59 -5.42
C VAL A 237 15.68 3.11 -5.06
N SER A 238 16.70 2.67 -4.31
CA SER A 238 16.81 1.35 -3.70
C SER A 238 16.65 1.51 -2.20
N LEU A 239 15.64 0.84 -1.62
CA LEU A 239 15.34 0.83 -0.18
C LEU A 239 15.76 -0.51 0.41
N LEU A 240 16.58 -0.50 1.45
CA LEU A 240 16.95 -1.67 2.23
C LEU A 240 16.24 -1.65 3.59
N PRO A 241 15.21 -2.48 3.79
CA PRO A 241 14.57 -2.64 5.09
C PRO A 241 15.49 -3.36 6.08
N PRO A 242 15.49 -2.97 7.38
CA PRO A 242 16.44 -3.50 8.37
C PRO A 242 16.29 -5.01 8.61
N PHE A 243 15.10 -5.57 8.36
CA PHE A 243 14.83 -7.01 8.57
C PHE A 243 14.97 -7.86 7.31
N ARG A 244 15.32 -7.25 6.17
CA ARG A 244 15.55 -7.96 4.90
C ARG A 244 17.03 -8.17 4.62
N VAL A 245 17.76 -8.57 5.67
CA VAL A 245 19.15 -9.03 5.55
C VAL A 245 19.17 -10.53 5.81
N LYS A 246 20.00 -11.24 5.05
CA LYS A 246 20.24 -12.67 5.21
C LYS A 246 21.74 -12.95 5.15
N LEU A 247 22.15 -14.01 5.79
CA LEU A 247 23.49 -14.59 5.65
C LEU A 247 23.47 -15.51 4.45
N ARG A 248 24.44 -15.39 3.59
CA ARG A 248 24.65 -16.28 2.46
C ARG A 248 26.00 -16.93 2.62
N PHE A 249 26.04 -18.24 2.80
CA PHE A 249 27.26 -18.98 3.05
C PHE A 249 27.26 -20.31 2.31
N TYR A 250 28.44 -20.90 2.17
CA TYR A 250 28.65 -22.08 1.36
C TYR A 250 29.05 -23.25 2.22
N VAL A 251 28.30 -24.34 2.11
CA VAL A 251 28.49 -25.58 2.88
C VAL A 251 29.05 -26.66 1.97
N PRO A 252 30.14 -27.33 2.35
CA PRO A 252 30.68 -28.47 1.62
C PRO A 252 29.66 -29.61 1.45
N GLN A 253 29.83 -30.43 0.40
CA GLN A 253 28.98 -31.56 0.11
C GLN A 253 28.88 -32.53 1.30
N ASP A 254 29.96 -32.69 2.06
CA ASP A 254 30.01 -33.67 3.18
C ASP A 254 29.12 -33.24 4.34
N ASP A 255 28.84 -31.95 4.51
CA ASP A 255 28.10 -31.36 5.62
C ASP A 255 26.67 -30.93 5.24
N VAL A 256 26.35 -30.83 3.95
CA VAL A 256 25.05 -30.31 3.51
C VAL A 256 23.84 -31.09 4.00
N ALA A 257 24.04 -32.40 4.25
CA ALA A 257 22.96 -33.23 4.79
C ALA A 257 22.51 -32.81 6.20
N GLN A 258 23.33 -32.06 6.92
CA GLN A 258 23.05 -31.51 8.25
C GLN A 258 22.37 -30.15 8.17
N ALA A 259 22.45 -29.45 7.03
CA ALA A 259 21.79 -28.17 6.79
C ALA A 259 20.28 -28.34 6.64
N ARG A 260 19.53 -28.28 7.73
CA ARG A 260 18.07 -28.43 7.74
C ARG A 260 17.38 -27.06 7.79
N MET A 261 16.33 -26.87 7.01
CA MET A 261 15.50 -25.69 7.10
C MET A 261 14.94 -25.53 8.52
N GLY A 262 15.00 -24.31 9.06
CA GLY A 262 14.59 -23.99 10.43
C GLY A 262 15.63 -24.29 11.51
N ALA A 263 16.77 -24.89 11.16
CA ALA A 263 17.85 -25.08 12.12
C ALA A 263 18.55 -23.73 12.41
N THR A 264 18.89 -23.51 13.68
CA THR A 264 19.61 -22.32 14.13
C THR A 264 21.13 -22.56 14.03
N VAL A 265 21.83 -21.63 13.41
CA VAL A 265 23.29 -21.62 13.29
C VAL A 265 23.89 -20.42 14.02
N ARG A 266 25.08 -20.60 14.59
CA ARG A 266 25.86 -19.49 15.16
C ARG A 266 26.77 -18.91 14.09
N PHE A 267 26.93 -17.60 14.11
CA PHE A 267 27.85 -16.93 13.21
C PHE A 267 28.59 -15.82 13.92
N THR A 268 29.71 -15.46 13.37
CA THR A 268 30.58 -14.36 13.85
C THR A 268 30.92 -13.44 12.68
N CYS A 269 31.17 -12.20 12.97
CA CYS A 269 31.68 -11.21 12.02
C CYS A 269 32.69 -10.27 12.73
N ASP A 270 33.58 -9.66 11.97
CA ASP A 270 34.57 -8.74 12.54
C ASP A 270 33.88 -7.52 13.19
N GLY A 271 34.20 -7.27 14.45
CA GLY A 271 33.60 -6.17 15.24
C GLY A 271 32.17 -6.43 15.73
N CYS A 272 31.63 -7.63 15.52
CA CYS A 272 30.33 -8.02 16.05
C CYS A 272 30.40 -8.58 17.48
N PRO A 273 29.31 -8.49 18.26
CA PRO A 273 29.18 -9.22 19.53
C PRO A 273 29.33 -10.74 19.33
N ALA A 274 29.75 -11.43 20.38
CA ALA A 274 29.71 -12.88 20.43
C ALA A 274 28.25 -13.40 20.42
N ASP A 275 28.07 -14.65 20.03
CA ASP A 275 26.79 -15.41 20.10
C ASP A 275 25.65 -14.92 19.19
N LEU A 276 26.00 -14.39 18.02
CA LEU A 276 24.98 -14.11 17.01
C LEU A 276 24.43 -15.41 16.41
N THR A 277 23.10 -15.47 16.22
CA THR A 277 22.40 -16.64 15.69
C THR A 277 21.56 -16.27 14.46
N ALA A 278 21.42 -17.25 13.58
CA ALA A 278 20.57 -17.11 12.39
C ALA A 278 19.84 -18.44 12.14
N ASP A 279 18.63 -18.35 11.60
CA ASP A 279 17.81 -19.52 11.27
C ASP A 279 17.90 -19.81 9.77
N ILE A 280 18.20 -21.04 9.40
CA ILE A 280 18.30 -21.47 8.00
C ILE A 280 16.93 -21.35 7.35
N ILE A 281 16.85 -20.55 6.27
CA ILE A 281 15.63 -20.29 5.51
C ILE A 281 15.64 -20.96 4.14
N TYR A 282 16.82 -21.28 3.61
CA TYR A 282 16.96 -21.92 2.31
C TYR A 282 18.24 -22.75 2.22
N VAL A 283 18.17 -23.90 1.57
CA VAL A 283 19.30 -24.73 1.19
C VAL A 283 19.18 -25.01 -0.30
N SER A 284 20.19 -24.64 -1.08
CA SER A 284 20.17 -24.83 -2.53
C SER A 284 20.12 -26.32 -2.89
N PRO A 285 19.20 -26.75 -3.76
CA PRO A 285 19.17 -28.13 -4.25
C PRO A 285 20.26 -28.41 -5.31
N ARG A 286 21.00 -27.39 -5.73
CA ARG A 286 22.06 -27.49 -6.74
C ARG A 286 23.39 -27.14 -6.13
N ALA A 287 24.39 -27.97 -6.41
CA ALA A 287 25.74 -27.66 -6.05
C ALA A 287 26.30 -26.54 -6.96
N GLU A 288 27.07 -25.68 -6.34
CA GLU A 288 27.86 -24.65 -7.02
C GLU A 288 29.34 -24.98 -6.87
N PHE A 289 30.15 -24.51 -7.80
CA PHE A 289 31.58 -24.56 -7.61
C PHE A 289 32.02 -23.34 -6.80
N THR A 290 32.91 -23.54 -5.83
CA THR A 290 33.47 -22.38 -5.12
C THR A 290 34.02 -21.40 -6.14
N PRO A 291 33.61 -20.10 -6.06
CA PRO A 291 34.24 -19.07 -6.92
C PRO A 291 35.76 -19.15 -6.76
N PRO A 292 36.53 -19.16 -7.84
CA PRO A 292 37.96 -19.23 -7.75
C PRO A 292 38.50 -18.01 -7.01
N VAL A 293 38.81 -18.17 -5.72
CA VAL A 293 39.61 -17.18 -4.99
C VAL A 293 41.01 -17.33 -5.55
N ILE A 294 41.49 -16.32 -6.26
CA ILE A 294 42.66 -16.36 -7.17
C ILE A 294 43.97 -16.59 -6.44
N TYR A 295 44.19 -17.22 -5.41
CA TYR A 295 45.54 -17.45 -4.84
C TYR A 295 45.62 -18.73 -3.97
N SER A 296 45.43 -19.90 -4.57
CA SER A 296 45.98 -21.14 -3.98
C SER A 296 46.03 -22.26 -5.00
N GLN A 297 47.22 -22.79 -5.26
CA GLN A 297 47.47 -23.93 -6.18
C GLN A 297 46.96 -25.28 -5.66
N THR A 298 46.29 -25.34 -4.50
CA THR A 298 45.82 -26.56 -3.86
C THR A 298 44.29 -26.68 -3.67
N ALA A 299 43.53 -25.71 -4.14
CA ALA A 299 42.06 -25.80 -4.05
C ALA A 299 41.54 -26.67 -5.20
N ARG A 300 41.42 -27.97 -4.98
CA ARG A 300 40.52 -28.80 -5.77
C ARG A 300 39.12 -28.19 -5.61
N ALA A 301 38.47 -27.90 -6.75
CA ALA A 301 37.09 -27.40 -6.76
C ALA A 301 36.21 -28.34 -5.95
N LYS A 302 35.93 -28.00 -4.68
CA LYS A 302 34.99 -28.72 -3.86
C LYS A 302 33.61 -28.23 -4.24
N LEU A 303 32.69 -29.17 -4.44
CA LEU A 303 31.28 -28.88 -4.60
C LEU A 303 30.76 -28.30 -3.28
N VAL A 304 30.14 -27.14 -3.37
CA VAL A 304 29.52 -26.46 -2.23
C VAL A 304 28.05 -26.21 -2.51
N PHE A 305 27.27 -26.12 -1.48
CA PHE A 305 25.86 -25.81 -1.55
C PHE A 305 25.63 -24.44 -0.90
N LEU A 306 24.91 -23.58 -1.58
CA LEU A 306 24.49 -22.32 -1.02
C LEU A 306 23.44 -22.55 0.06
N VAL A 307 23.67 -21.97 1.24
CA VAL A 307 22.71 -21.93 2.34
C VAL A 307 22.44 -20.48 2.69
N GLU A 308 21.16 -20.15 2.86
CA GLU A 308 20.75 -18.83 3.33
C GLU A 308 20.13 -18.94 4.72
N ALA A 309 20.54 -18.06 5.62
CA ALA A 309 19.98 -18.00 6.97
C ALA A 309 19.60 -16.57 7.34
N ARG A 310 18.49 -16.41 8.05
CA ARG A 310 18.02 -15.11 8.52
C ARG A 310 18.56 -14.86 9.93
N PRO A 311 19.31 -13.76 10.14
CA PRO A 311 19.73 -13.37 11.49
C PRO A 311 18.52 -13.20 12.40
N GLN A 312 18.60 -13.71 13.62
CA GLN A 312 17.60 -13.42 14.63
C GLN A 312 17.65 -11.93 14.99
N PRO A 313 16.54 -11.31 15.42
CA PRO A 313 16.52 -9.89 15.77
C PRO A 313 17.63 -9.54 16.75
N THR A 314 18.53 -8.67 16.33
CA THR A 314 19.66 -8.19 17.10
C THR A 314 19.74 -6.67 17.01
N GLN A 315 20.35 -6.02 18.01
CA GLN A 315 20.61 -4.59 17.98
C GLN A 315 21.78 -4.20 17.06
N VAL A 316 22.47 -5.21 16.49
CA VAL A 316 23.62 -4.99 15.61
C VAL A 316 23.12 -4.78 14.17
N LYS A 317 23.52 -3.66 13.58
CA LYS A 317 23.30 -3.42 12.16
C LYS A 317 24.32 -4.28 11.37
N LEU A 318 23.80 -5.18 10.54
CA LEU A 318 24.60 -6.02 9.65
C LEU A 318 24.55 -5.42 8.25
N PRO A 319 25.56 -4.64 7.83
CA PRO A 319 25.58 -4.03 6.49
C PRO A 319 25.76 -5.12 5.43
N PRO A 320 25.09 -5.02 4.27
CA PRO A 320 25.34 -5.89 3.13
C PRO A 320 26.83 -5.89 2.73
N GLY A 321 27.32 -7.06 2.36
CA GLY A 321 28.71 -7.27 2.02
C GLY A 321 29.64 -7.56 3.20
N LEU A 322 29.13 -7.51 4.45
CA LEU A 322 29.94 -7.84 5.62
C LEU A 322 30.30 -9.35 5.60
N PRO A 323 31.59 -9.72 5.64
CA PRO A 323 32.01 -11.11 5.73
C PRO A 323 31.55 -11.74 7.06
N VAL A 324 31.10 -12.96 6.99
CA VAL A 324 30.67 -13.74 8.17
C VAL A 324 31.28 -15.13 8.15
N SER A 325 31.52 -15.65 9.34
CA SER A 325 31.96 -17.04 9.55
C SER A 325 30.87 -17.78 10.31
N VAL A 326 30.29 -18.80 9.70
CA VAL A 326 29.21 -19.61 10.30
C VAL A 326 29.83 -20.86 10.91
N ALA A 327 29.44 -21.17 12.15
CA ALA A 327 29.91 -22.35 12.85
C ALA A 327 29.43 -23.63 12.13
N PRO A 328 30.21 -24.71 12.16
CA PRO A 328 29.79 -26.00 11.64
C PRO A 328 28.50 -26.46 12.33
N PHE A 329 27.70 -27.25 11.62
CA PHE A 329 26.52 -27.87 12.22
C PHE A 329 26.96 -28.79 13.36
N ALA A 330 26.25 -28.75 14.49
CA ALA A 330 26.48 -29.72 15.56
C ALA A 330 26.04 -31.10 15.07
N PRO A 331 26.86 -32.17 15.32
CA PRO A 331 26.57 -33.52 14.91
C PRO A 331 25.28 -34.09 15.52
#